data_f8c628ea778adf5a372e623a2b7807ca
#
_entry.id   f8c628ea778adf5a372e623a2b7807ca
#
_cell.length_a   1.000
_cell.length_b   1.000
_cell.length_c   1.000
_cell.angle_alpha   90.00
_cell.angle_beta   90.00
_cell.angle_gamma   90.00
#
_symmetry.space_group_name_H-M   'P 1'
#
loop_
_entity.id
_entity.type
_entity.pdbx_description
1 polymer ?
#
loop_
_entity_poly.entity_id
_entity_poly.type
_entity_poly.pdbx_seq_one_letter_code
_entity_poly.pdbx_strand_id
1 'polypeptide(L)'
;MKRQVFYSFHYANDVMRVQQIRNIGMIEGNTPASPNEWEQVKRSGDGAIKKWIDDNMKYRSCVIVLIGSETASRPWVQYEIKKAWSDGKGLMGVYIHNIRDPRTGTCSKGANPFAQFTLNGKNFADIVPCYDPKSWDAYNDIRYNLDSWIENAIRVRNRY
;
A
#
# COMPACT_ATOMS: atom_id res chain seq x y z
N MET A 1 6.13 -17.66 -10.55
CA MET A 1 4.72 -17.28 -10.34
C MET A 1 4.66 -15.91 -9.69
N LYS A 2 3.84 -15.01 -10.22
CA LYS A 2 3.65 -13.67 -9.65
C LYS A 2 2.87 -13.76 -8.34
N ARG A 3 3.33 -13.05 -7.31
CA ARG A 3 2.56 -12.88 -6.08
C ARG A 3 1.35 -12.00 -6.32
N GLN A 4 0.24 -12.31 -5.69
CA GLN A 4 -0.93 -11.44 -5.67
C GLN A 4 -0.84 -10.51 -4.47
N VAL A 5 -0.92 -9.23 -4.72
CA VAL A 5 -0.79 -8.19 -3.69
C VAL A 5 -2.00 -7.28 -3.67
N PHE A 6 -2.21 -6.62 -2.54
CA PHE A 6 -3.20 -5.56 -2.39
C PHE A 6 -2.46 -4.24 -2.18
N TYR A 7 -2.80 -3.23 -2.98
CA TYR A 7 -2.25 -1.89 -2.83
C TYR A 7 -3.15 -1.04 -1.94
N SER A 8 -2.61 -0.56 -0.82
CA SER A 8 -3.26 0.35 0.10
C SER A 8 -2.70 1.76 -0.12
N PHE A 9 -3.55 2.74 -0.42
CA PHE A 9 -3.08 4.09 -0.77
C PHE A 9 -4.20 5.12 -0.65
N HIS A 10 -3.82 6.41 -0.65
CA HIS A 10 -4.77 7.52 -0.69
C HIS A 10 -5.21 7.76 -2.14
N TYR A 11 -6.44 7.34 -2.45
CA TYR A 11 -6.95 7.31 -3.82
C TYR A 11 -6.91 8.68 -4.50
N ALA A 12 -7.45 9.72 -3.83
CA ALA A 12 -7.57 11.05 -4.44
C ALA A 12 -6.22 11.64 -4.84
N ASN A 13 -5.20 11.44 -4.00
CA ASN A 13 -3.87 12.03 -4.23
C ASN A 13 -2.99 11.16 -5.14
N ASP A 14 -3.07 9.84 -5.04
CA ASP A 14 -1.98 8.99 -5.49
C ASP A 14 -2.35 7.96 -6.57
N VAL A 15 -3.61 7.93 -7.02
CA VAL A 15 -4.08 6.90 -7.97
C VAL A 15 -3.20 6.84 -9.23
N MET A 16 -2.74 7.98 -9.74
CA MET A 16 -1.91 8.00 -10.96
C MET A 16 -0.49 7.47 -10.70
N ARG A 17 0.04 7.66 -9.50
CA ARG A 17 1.32 7.06 -9.10
C ARG A 17 1.18 5.54 -8.96
N VAL A 18 0.09 5.09 -8.37
CA VAL A 18 -0.21 3.67 -8.18
C VAL A 18 -0.36 2.94 -9.51
N GLN A 19 -1.01 3.56 -10.50
CA GLN A 19 -1.15 2.97 -11.83
C GLN A 19 0.21 2.71 -12.49
N GLN A 20 1.17 3.60 -12.30
CA GLN A 20 2.52 3.40 -12.83
C GLN A 20 3.18 2.17 -12.22
N ILE A 21 3.01 1.97 -10.90
CA ILE A 21 3.56 0.81 -10.20
C ILE A 21 2.87 -0.49 -10.66
N ARG A 22 1.55 -0.48 -10.82
CA ARG A 22 0.81 -1.63 -11.34
C ARG A 22 1.30 -2.03 -12.74
N ASN A 23 1.62 -1.05 -13.57
CA ASN A 23 2.03 -1.28 -14.96
C ASN A 23 3.46 -1.83 -15.09
N ILE A 24 4.21 -1.93 -13.99
CA ILE A 24 5.51 -2.61 -13.99
C ILE A 24 5.37 -4.07 -14.42
N GLY A 25 4.25 -4.72 -14.08
CA GLY A 25 3.98 -6.09 -14.54
C GLY A 25 4.72 -7.20 -13.80
N MET A 26 5.46 -6.87 -12.77
CA MET A 26 6.25 -7.84 -11.98
C MET A 26 5.40 -8.63 -10.98
N ILE A 27 4.26 -8.07 -10.60
CA ILE A 27 3.34 -8.66 -9.62
C ILE A 27 1.89 -8.42 -10.07
N GLU A 28 0.98 -9.17 -9.48
CA GLU A 28 -0.44 -8.95 -9.71
C GLU A 28 -1.05 -8.20 -8.51
N GLY A 29 -1.45 -6.96 -8.73
CA GLY A 29 -2.15 -6.14 -7.75
C GLY A 29 -3.64 -6.02 -8.04
N ASN A 30 -4.41 -5.63 -7.04
CA ASN A 30 -5.81 -5.26 -7.24
C ASN A 30 -5.90 -4.07 -8.20
N THR A 31 -6.94 -4.06 -9.02
CA THR A 31 -7.24 -2.90 -9.87
C THR A 31 -7.87 -1.81 -9.00
N PRO A 32 -7.32 -0.58 -8.98
CA PRO A 32 -8.00 0.51 -8.31
C PRO A 32 -9.39 0.74 -8.91
N ALA A 33 -10.36 1.04 -8.06
CA ALA A 33 -11.70 1.37 -8.53
C ALA A 33 -11.65 2.60 -9.45
N SER A 34 -12.53 2.66 -10.44
CA SER A 34 -12.72 3.89 -11.20
C SER A 34 -13.27 4.98 -10.28
N PRO A 35 -13.13 6.28 -10.61
CA PRO A 35 -13.73 7.34 -9.80
C PRO A 35 -15.22 7.14 -9.53
N ASN A 36 -15.98 6.68 -10.53
CA ASN A 36 -17.40 6.43 -10.38
C ASN A 36 -17.70 5.26 -9.45
N GLU A 37 -16.98 4.17 -9.59
CA GLU A 37 -17.11 3.00 -8.71
C GLU A 37 -16.77 3.38 -7.26
N TRP A 38 -15.71 4.13 -7.05
CA TRP A 38 -15.28 4.55 -5.72
C TRP A 38 -16.32 5.46 -5.06
N GLU A 39 -16.88 6.41 -5.82
CA GLU A 39 -17.93 7.28 -5.32
C GLU A 39 -19.17 6.48 -4.93
N GLN A 40 -19.55 5.48 -5.72
CA GLN A 40 -20.70 4.63 -5.42
C GLN A 40 -20.46 3.82 -4.13
N VAL A 41 -19.27 3.25 -3.96
CA VAL A 41 -18.91 2.52 -2.74
C VAL A 41 -18.98 3.44 -1.52
N LYS A 42 -18.41 4.64 -1.62
CA LYS A 42 -18.44 5.63 -0.53
C LYS A 42 -19.86 6.04 -0.15
N ARG A 43 -20.74 6.23 -1.13
CA ARG A 43 -22.16 6.59 -0.88
C ARG A 43 -22.92 5.47 -0.18
N SER A 44 -22.51 4.24 -0.36
CA SER A 44 -23.17 3.09 0.27
C SER A 44 -22.76 2.89 1.74
N GLY A 45 -21.85 3.72 2.25
CA GLY A 45 -21.48 3.76 3.66
C GLY A 45 -20.30 2.88 4.04
N ASP A 46 -19.95 2.92 5.31
CA ASP A 46 -18.74 2.24 5.84
C ASP A 46 -18.79 0.73 5.69
N GLY A 47 -19.95 0.12 5.85
CA GLY A 47 -20.10 -1.32 5.67
C GLY A 47 -19.78 -1.76 4.25
N ALA A 48 -20.19 -0.98 3.26
CA ALA A 48 -19.90 -1.26 1.85
C ALA A 48 -18.39 -1.09 1.56
N ILE A 49 -17.76 -0.09 2.14
CA ILE A 49 -16.30 0.13 1.99
C ILE A 49 -15.52 -1.05 2.59
N LYS A 50 -15.87 -1.47 3.79
CA LYS A 50 -15.24 -2.63 4.44
C LYS A 50 -15.39 -3.89 3.60
N LYS A 51 -16.59 -4.14 3.10
CA LYS A 51 -16.84 -5.30 2.24
C LYS A 51 -16.00 -5.25 0.97
N TRP A 52 -15.90 -4.10 0.34
CA TRP A 52 -15.09 -3.92 -0.87
C TRP A 52 -13.62 -4.21 -0.59
N ILE A 53 -13.08 -3.68 0.51
CA ILE A 53 -11.70 -3.93 0.93
C ILE A 53 -11.50 -5.42 1.21
N ASP A 54 -12.38 -6.02 2.00
CA ASP A 54 -12.27 -7.42 2.40
C ASP A 54 -12.30 -8.35 1.19
N ASP A 55 -13.20 -8.11 0.25
CA ASP A 55 -13.33 -8.91 -0.96
C ASP A 55 -12.09 -8.80 -1.86
N ASN A 56 -11.51 -7.61 -1.96
CA ASN A 56 -10.32 -7.38 -2.80
C ASN A 56 -9.01 -7.85 -2.13
N MET A 57 -8.98 -7.93 -0.82
CA MET A 57 -7.79 -8.36 -0.07
C MET A 57 -7.74 -9.88 0.12
N LYS A 58 -8.87 -10.57 0.03
CA LYS A 58 -9.09 -11.94 0.51
C LYS A 58 -8.03 -12.96 0.04
N TYR A 59 -7.67 -12.94 -1.23
CA TYR A 59 -6.72 -13.92 -1.81
C TYR A 59 -5.34 -13.32 -2.07
N ARG A 60 -5.02 -12.19 -1.45
CA ARG A 60 -3.72 -11.54 -1.59
C ARG A 60 -2.77 -12.02 -0.51
N SER A 61 -1.51 -12.23 -0.87
CA SER A 61 -0.50 -12.73 0.08
C SER A 61 0.26 -11.61 0.77
N CYS A 62 0.22 -10.40 0.24
CA CYS A 62 0.93 -9.24 0.79
C CYS A 62 0.13 -7.97 0.54
N VAL A 63 0.14 -7.07 1.53
CA VAL A 63 -0.41 -5.72 1.40
C VAL A 63 0.74 -4.74 1.34
N ILE A 64 0.76 -3.93 0.29
CA ILE A 64 1.77 -2.89 0.07
C ILE A 64 1.11 -1.54 0.29
N VAL A 65 1.52 -0.83 1.34
CA VAL A 65 1.07 0.54 1.57
C VAL A 65 1.93 1.47 0.74
N LEU A 66 1.33 2.13 -0.24
CA LEU A 66 2.01 3.08 -1.11
C LEU A 66 1.86 4.48 -0.48
N ILE A 67 2.96 5.01 0.05
CA ILE A 67 2.96 6.14 0.96
C ILE A 67 3.23 7.45 0.20
N GLY A 68 2.19 8.25 0.02
CA GLY A 68 2.28 9.62 -0.46
C GLY A 68 2.27 10.61 0.71
N SER A 69 1.98 11.89 0.42
CA SER A 69 2.10 12.96 1.42
C SER A 69 1.10 12.87 2.57
N GLU A 70 -0.07 12.23 2.36
CA GLU A 70 -1.15 12.22 3.34
C GLU A 70 -1.67 10.81 3.68
N THR A 71 -0.97 9.78 3.27
CA THR A 71 -1.43 8.39 3.39
C THR A 71 -1.65 7.96 4.83
N ALA A 72 -0.75 8.33 5.73
CA ALA A 72 -0.77 7.88 7.12
C ALA A 72 -2.04 8.31 7.88
N SER A 73 -2.64 9.43 7.52
CA SER A 73 -3.84 9.96 8.18
C SER A 73 -5.14 9.36 7.68
N ARG A 74 -5.12 8.49 6.68
CA ARG A 74 -6.35 7.96 6.07
C ARG A 74 -6.91 6.80 6.88
N PRO A 75 -8.16 6.92 7.38
CA PRO A 75 -8.76 5.86 8.21
C PRO A 75 -8.84 4.51 7.50
N TRP A 76 -9.13 4.49 6.19
CA TRP A 76 -9.24 3.24 5.45
C TRP A 76 -7.87 2.59 5.22
N VAL A 77 -6.80 3.36 5.07
CA VAL A 77 -5.44 2.83 5.04
C VAL A 77 -5.10 2.18 6.40
N GLN A 78 -5.45 2.85 7.49
CA GLN A 78 -5.27 2.30 8.84
C GLN A 78 -6.04 0.99 9.04
N TYR A 79 -7.27 0.94 8.55
CA TYR A 79 -8.09 -0.28 8.56
C TYR A 79 -7.40 -1.41 7.78
N GLU A 80 -6.92 -1.12 6.59
CA GLU A 80 -6.25 -2.10 5.72
C GLU A 80 -4.97 -2.64 6.35
N ILE A 81 -4.20 -1.79 7.02
CA ILE A 81 -2.99 -2.19 7.75
C ILE A 81 -3.34 -3.20 8.86
N LYS A 82 -4.32 -2.87 9.69
CA LYS A 82 -4.75 -3.73 10.80
C LYS A 82 -5.27 -5.07 10.28
N LYS A 83 -6.09 -5.03 9.24
CA LYS A 83 -6.66 -6.24 8.65
C LYS A 83 -5.59 -7.14 8.05
N ALA A 84 -4.66 -6.57 7.29
CA ALA A 84 -3.57 -7.33 6.69
C ALA A 84 -2.75 -8.09 7.73
N TRP A 85 -2.37 -7.40 8.80
CA TRP A 85 -1.61 -8.02 9.88
C TRP A 85 -2.41 -9.11 10.59
N SER A 86 -3.66 -8.82 10.94
CA SER A 86 -4.56 -9.77 11.60
C SER A 86 -4.78 -11.03 10.76
N ASP A 87 -4.85 -10.90 9.44
CA ASP A 87 -5.05 -12.02 8.52
C ASP A 87 -3.76 -12.79 8.19
N GLY A 88 -2.64 -12.41 8.78
CA GLY A 88 -1.36 -13.10 8.57
C GLY A 88 -0.68 -12.82 7.25
N LYS A 89 -1.07 -11.75 6.57
CA LYS A 89 -0.49 -11.37 5.27
C LYS A 89 0.83 -10.63 5.47
N GLY A 90 1.75 -10.75 4.50
CA GLY A 90 2.90 -9.85 4.43
C GLY A 90 2.44 -8.41 4.40
N LEU A 91 3.19 -7.51 5.01
CA LEU A 91 2.86 -6.10 5.09
C LEU A 91 4.13 -5.28 4.93
N MET A 92 4.08 -4.28 4.07
CA MET A 92 5.23 -3.41 3.83
C MET A 92 4.77 -2.04 3.36
N GLY A 93 5.64 -1.05 3.48
CA GLY A 93 5.44 0.28 2.92
C GLY A 93 6.46 0.60 1.84
N VAL A 94 6.03 1.37 0.85
CA VAL A 94 6.92 1.94 -0.17
C VAL A 94 6.55 3.41 -0.31
N TYR A 95 7.52 4.29 -0.10
CA TYR A 95 7.30 5.73 -0.32
C TYR A 95 7.24 6.01 -1.82
N ILE A 96 6.16 6.68 -2.25
CA ILE A 96 5.91 6.98 -3.66
C ILE A 96 5.93 8.49 -3.97
N HIS A 97 6.35 9.31 -3.02
CA HIS A 97 6.38 10.77 -3.19
C HIS A 97 7.29 11.21 -4.33
N ASN A 98 8.29 10.44 -4.70
CA ASN A 98 9.19 10.71 -5.83
C ASN A 98 8.73 10.10 -7.16
N ILE A 99 7.61 9.39 -7.19
CA ILE A 99 6.96 8.99 -8.44
C ILE A 99 6.18 10.20 -8.98
N ARG A 100 6.38 10.56 -10.23
CA ARG A 100 5.70 11.70 -10.84
C ARG A 100 4.24 11.37 -11.16
N ASP A 101 3.34 12.17 -10.62
CA ASP A 101 1.96 12.24 -11.11
C ASP A 101 1.98 13.15 -12.34
N PRO A 102 1.41 12.74 -13.50
CA PRO A 102 1.39 13.57 -14.71
C PRO A 102 0.69 14.92 -14.50
N ARG A 103 -0.20 15.03 -13.50
CA ARG A 103 -0.97 16.25 -13.22
C ARG A 103 -0.27 17.19 -12.26
N THR A 104 0.48 16.65 -11.28
CA THR A 104 0.98 17.42 -10.13
C THR A 104 2.48 17.27 -9.88
N GLY A 105 3.15 16.34 -10.55
CA GLY A 105 4.58 16.05 -10.32
C GLY A 105 4.82 15.21 -9.08
N THR A 106 5.96 15.42 -8.43
CA THR A 106 6.31 14.78 -7.16
C THR A 106 5.62 15.49 -6.00
N CYS A 107 5.60 14.86 -4.82
CA CYS A 107 5.01 15.46 -3.64
C CYS A 107 5.94 15.35 -2.43
N SER A 108 5.51 15.90 -1.29
CA SER A 108 6.27 15.80 -0.05
C SER A 108 6.20 14.38 0.51
N LYS A 109 7.29 13.95 1.15
CA LYS A 109 7.34 12.65 1.83
C LYS A 109 6.37 12.68 3.03
N GLY A 110 5.46 11.71 3.06
CA GLY A 110 4.51 11.57 4.16
C GLY A 110 5.09 10.85 5.37
N ALA A 111 4.33 10.84 6.46
CA ALA A 111 4.70 10.10 7.67
C ALA A 111 4.61 8.59 7.42
N ASN A 112 5.40 7.81 8.17
CA ASN A 112 5.33 6.36 8.15
C ASN A 112 4.00 5.93 8.81
N PRO A 113 3.08 5.30 8.07
CA PRO A 113 1.77 4.96 8.62
C PRO A 113 1.82 3.89 9.71
N PHE A 114 2.89 3.10 9.78
CA PHE A 114 3.04 2.06 10.79
C PHE A 114 3.43 2.63 12.15
N ALA A 115 4.00 3.83 12.19
CA ALA A 115 4.43 4.48 13.44
C ALA A 115 3.25 4.83 14.37
N GLN A 116 2.02 4.76 13.89
CA GLN A 116 0.81 5.00 14.68
C GLN A 116 0.39 3.81 15.54
N PHE A 117 1.01 2.66 15.32
CA PHE A 117 0.61 1.41 15.98
C PHE A 117 1.76 0.85 16.81
N THR A 118 1.38 0.03 17.79
CA THR A 118 2.35 -0.76 18.58
C THR A 118 1.96 -2.24 18.52
N LEU A 119 2.96 -3.11 18.61
CA LEU A 119 2.77 -4.54 18.72
C LEU A 119 3.67 -5.06 19.85
N ASN A 120 3.05 -5.63 20.89
CA ASN A 120 3.77 -6.14 22.06
C ASN A 120 4.72 -5.09 22.67
N GLY A 121 4.28 -3.84 22.72
CA GLY A 121 5.05 -2.73 23.28
C GLY A 121 6.10 -2.12 22.35
N LYS A 122 6.29 -2.67 21.15
CA LYS A 122 7.23 -2.13 20.16
C LYS A 122 6.50 -1.24 19.15
N ASN A 123 7.18 -0.20 18.68
CA ASN A 123 6.69 0.61 17.57
C ASN A 123 6.56 -0.28 16.33
N PHE A 124 5.38 -0.30 15.72
CA PHE A 124 5.09 -1.15 14.57
C PHE A 124 5.97 -0.79 13.35
N ALA A 125 6.41 0.46 13.27
CA ALA A 125 7.33 0.90 12.22
C ALA A 125 8.72 0.22 12.32
N ASP A 126 9.10 -0.28 13.49
CA ASP A 126 10.35 -1.03 13.66
C ASP A 126 10.21 -2.51 13.24
N ILE A 127 9.00 -2.97 13.04
CA ILE A 127 8.69 -4.36 12.69
C ILE A 127 8.41 -4.48 11.19
N VAL A 128 7.54 -3.61 10.66
CA VAL A 128 7.10 -3.65 9.27
C VAL A 128 8.14 -2.96 8.38
N PRO A 129 8.69 -3.66 7.37
CA PRO A 129 9.65 -3.04 6.47
C PRO A 129 9.01 -1.92 5.65
N CYS A 130 9.73 -0.82 5.51
CA CYS A 130 9.29 0.35 4.77
C CYS A 130 10.47 0.86 3.93
N TYR A 131 10.26 0.95 2.61
CA TYR A 131 11.32 1.24 1.66
C TYR A 131 11.14 2.63 1.06
N ASP A 132 12.25 3.36 0.97
CA ASP A 132 12.29 4.71 0.39
C ASP A 132 13.11 4.67 -0.91
N PRO A 133 12.47 4.53 -2.07
CA PRO A 133 13.18 4.45 -3.33
C PRO A 133 14.01 5.69 -3.63
N LYS A 134 15.08 5.51 -4.39
CA LYS A 134 16.01 6.57 -4.76
C LYS A 134 15.28 7.71 -5.45
N SER A 135 15.49 8.95 -4.97
CA SER A 135 14.75 10.12 -5.43
C SER A 135 14.96 10.41 -6.92
N TRP A 136 16.12 10.09 -7.47
CA TRP A 136 16.44 10.36 -8.89
C TRP A 136 15.97 9.27 -9.84
N ASP A 137 15.52 8.13 -9.34
CA ASP A 137 15.05 7.03 -10.16
C ASP A 137 14.12 6.08 -9.39
N ALA A 138 13.11 6.64 -8.77
CA ALA A 138 12.21 5.91 -7.89
C ALA A 138 11.48 4.77 -8.63
N TYR A 139 11.03 5.02 -9.86
CA TYR A 139 10.33 4.02 -10.65
C TYR A 139 11.18 2.75 -10.87
N ASN A 140 12.40 2.91 -11.33
CA ASN A 140 13.28 1.77 -11.60
C ASN A 140 13.76 1.10 -10.33
N ASP A 141 13.99 1.85 -9.26
CA ASP A 141 14.35 1.28 -7.96
C ASP A 141 13.23 0.35 -7.45
N ILE A 142 11.99 0.77 -7.54
CA ILE A 142 10.83 -0.07 -7.22
C ILE A 142 10.80 -1.28 -8.15
N ARG A 143 10.92 -1.08 -9.44
CA ARG A 143 10.85 -2.14 -10.45
C ARG A 143 11.86 -3.26 -10.20
N TYR A 144 13.10 -2.90 -9.85
CA TYR A 144 14.15 -3.88 -9.62
C TYR A 144 14.02 -4.63 -8.30
N ASN A 145 13.39 -4.03 -7.29
CA ASN A 145 13.44 -4.55 -5.93
C ASN A 145 12.10 -5.09 -5.41
N LEU A 146 11.00 -4.79 -6.08
CA LEU A 146 9.66 -5.04 -5.53
C LEU A 146 9.43 -6.51 -5.17
N ASP A 147 9.86 -7.45 -6.02
CA ASP A 147 9.74 -8.88 -5.75
C ASP A 147 10.46 -9.27 -4.45
N SER A 148 11.70 -8.83 -4.30
CA SER A 148 12.51 -9.12 -3.11
C SER A 148 11.89 -8.50 -1.85
N TRP A 149 11.37 -7.30 -1.96
CA TRP A 149 10.72 -6.62 -0.85
C TRP A 149 9.46 -7.34 -0.38
N ILE A 150 8.67 -7.84 -1.33
CA ILE A 150 7.45 -8.62 -1.02
C ILE A 150 7.82 -9.90 -0.28
N GLU A 151 8.80 -10.65 -0.78
CA GLU A 151 9.24 -11.89 -0.13
C GLU A 151 9.78 -11.62 1.27
N ASN A 152 10.51 -10.52 1.48
CA ASN A 152 10.96 -10.11 2.79
C ASN A 152 9.79 -9.78 3.73
N ALA A 153 8.78 -9.07 3.24
CA ALA A 153 7.60 -8.72 4.03
C ALA A 153 6.85 -9.97 4.51
N ILE A 154 6.72 -10.97 3.66
CA ILE A 154 6.09 -12.24 4.00
C ILE A 154 6.91 -12.97 5.08
N ARG A 155 8.24 -13.01 4.92
CA ARG A 155 9.13 -13.62 5.92
C ARG A 155 9.04 -12.93 7.28
N VAL A 156 9.01 -11.59 7.28
CA VAL A 156 8.87 -10.83 8.53
C VAL A 156 7.56 -11.19 9.23
N ARG A 157 6.45 -11.22 8.49
CA ARG A 157 5.14 -11.58 9.08
C ARG A 157 5.16 -12.98 9.68
N ASN A 158 5.82 -13.92 9.04
CA ASN A 158 5.87 -15.31 9.49
C ASN A 158 6.65 -15.51 10.80
N ARG A 159 7.38 -14.49 11.25
CA ARG A 159 8.08 -14.52 12.55
C ARG A 159 7.16 -14.18 13.73
N TYR A 160 5.94 -13.73 13.48
CA TYR A 160 5.00 -13.24 14.52
C TYR A 160 3.67 -14.03 14.58
#